data_90f1c62cf63174a440b73a61bce90fab
#
_entry.id   90f1c62cf63174a440b73a61bce90fab
#
_cell.length_a   1.000
_cell.length_b   1.000
_cell.length_c   1.000
_cell.angle_alpha   90.00
_cell.angle_beta   90.00
_cell.angle_gamma   90.00
#
_symmetry.space_group_name_H-M   'P 1'
#
loop_
_entity.id
_entity.type
_entity.pdbx_description
1 polymer ?
#
loop_
_entity_poly.entity_id
_entity_poly.type
_entity_poly.pdbx_seq_one_letter_code
_entity_poly.pdbx_strand_id
1 'polypeptide(L)'
;MNVLLVVLDTVRARNTSLHGHANGTTPFLESLADRATVYEQARAPAARSLDSHVSIFTGLGVEEHGVTRADHRLAPGTTIFDELREAGYATGVFTENSWLTDVDAGLRDPFETRVGPQNVPFPESLDPTSFVVREGQGQYGKFLRAALDSGGPEEVGRALANGAAVKLGSDYPRLLRYLPGNAGYSTPASVYVDRFLNWSASHDEWAACLNLMDAHHPYEPASEHDRWGGDQLRALQDDIEDVKWEFNGGRRPWWQRRALEGLYDGAIRQVDAELERLVAELRSRDELDETLLVVLSDHGEGFGEPSRVRPGARVASHSVAPHEVLLHVPLLVRYPGQEEGQRVGGVASLRGFPEAVRGALDGDGPDARPFVPDGPVLATVHGLDTAVRERAARYCDDLTPYTATSRVVYEGSGTDVRKYVTWNDEAVEIGVRDAETSYRVTPWGERDDAVAERVVEAFEGVEDRGVREGGRGVEDLDEDAYRHLEDLGYV
;
A
#
# COMPACT_ATOMS: atom_id res chain seq x y z
N MET A 1 -7.51 20.46 14.07
CA MET A 1 -7.85 19.07 13.72
C MET A 1 -6.68 18.44 12.98
N ASN A 2 -6.24 17.25 13.36
CA ASN A 2 -5.17 16.54 12.67
C ASN A 2 -5.70 15.58 11.60
N VAL A 3 -4.86 15.21 10.63
CA VAL A 3 -5.20 14.25 9.58
C VAL A 3 -4.20 13.12 9.57
N LEU A 4 -4.66 11.88 9.76
CA LEU A 4 -3.84 10.69 9.69
C LEU A 4 -4.41 9.70 8.66
N LEU A 5 -3.68 9.53 7.58
CA LEU A 5 -3.89 8.45 6.63
C LEU A 5 -2.98 7.28 6.97
N VAL A 6 -3.56 6.12 7.28
CA VAL A 6 -2.81 4.86 7.44
C VAL A 6 -3.13 3.94 6.29
N VAL A 7 -2.12 3.61 5.51
CA VAL A 7 -2.22 2.68 4.40
C VAL A 7 -1.63 1.34 4.84
N LEU A 8 -2.44 0.29 4.80
CA LEU A 8 -2.02 -1.10 5.02
C LEU A 8 -1.67 -1.70 3.65
N ASP A 9 -0.42 -1.51 3.22
CA ASP A 9 0.01 -1.87 1.87
C ASP A 9 -0.33 -3.33 1.53
N THR A 10 -0.90 -3.55 0.35
CA THR A 10 -1.35 -4.84 -0.18
C THR A 10 -2.45 -5.58 0.60
N VAL A 11 -3.00 -5.03 1.70
CA VAL A 11 -4.04 -5.72 2.49
C VAL A 11 -5.37 -5.77 1.73
N ARG A 12 -5.81 -6.97 1.38
CA ARG A 12 -7.10 -7.20 0.73
C ARG A 12 -8.23 -7.35 1.75
N ALA A 13 -9.42 -6.83 1.46
CA ALA A 13 -10.60 -6.96 2.33
C ALA A 13 -10.88 -8.43 2.71
N ARG A 14 -10.69 -9.35 1.77
CA ARG A 14 -10.88 -10.80 1.95
C ARG A 14 -10.11 -11.39 3.14
N ASN A 15 -8.92 -10.86 3.48
CA ASN A 15 -8.07 -11.38 4.56
C ASN A 15 -8.18 -10.59 5.86
N THR A 16 -9.13 -9.65 5.96
CA THR A 16 -9.42 -8.96 7.21
C THR A 16 -10.62 -9.59 7.92
N SER A 17 -10.51 -9.87 9.21
CA SER A 17 -11.64 -10.34 9.99
C SER A 17 -12.73 -9.28 10.12
N LEU A 18 -12.39 -8.00 9.95
CA LEU A 18 -13.34 -6.89 9.77
C LEU A 18 -14.37 -7.15 8.64
N HIS A 19 -13.97 -7.88 7.59
CA HIS A 19 -14.80 -8.28 6.43
C HIS A 19 -15.20 -9.77 6.48
N GLY A 20 -15.05 -10.43 7.63
CA GLY A 20 -15.53 -11.80 7.84
C GLY A 20 -14.52 -12.91 7.56
N HIS A 21 -13.22 -12.60 7.39
CA HIS A 21 -12.19 -13.62 7.26
C HIS A 21 -12.18 -14.55 8.47
N ALA A 22 -12.07 -15.87 8.24
CA ALA A 22 -12.15 -16.87 9.30
C ALA A 22 -10.97 -16.79 10.29
N ASN A 23 -9.79 -16.38 9.80
CA ASN A 23 -8.66 -16.09 10.67
C ASN A 23 -8.86 -14.71 11.31
N GLY A 24 -8.67 -14.61 12.64
CA GLY A 24 -8.78 -13.33 13.36
C GLY A 24 -7.57 -12.43 13.08
N THR A 25 -7.50 -11.88 11.88
CA THR A 25 -6.36 -11.09 11.39
C THR A 25 -6.40 -9.63 11.83
N THR A 26 -7.61 -9.05 12.00
CA THR A 26 -7.79 -7.63 12.32
C THR A 26 -8.72 -7.39 13.52
N PRO A 27 -8.45 -8.00 14.71
CA PRO A 27 -9.32 -7.85 15.87
C PRO A 27 -9.37 -6.41 16.40
N PHE A 28 -8.32 -5.61 16.24
CA PHE A 28 -8.36 -4.21 16.61
C PHE A 28 -9.26 -3.39 15.68
N LEU A 29 -9.16 -3.57 14.35
CA LEU A 29 -10.06 -2.89 13.42
C LEU A 29 -11.53 -3.28 13.65
N GLU A 30 -11.83 -4.53 14.04
CA GLU A 30 -13.19 -4.94 14.46
C GLU A 30 -13.66 -4.14 15.68
N SER A 31 -12.80 -3.97 16.68
CA SER A 31 -13.11 -3.16 17.87
C SER A 31 -13.24 -1.66 17.55
N LEU A 32 -12.38 -1.14 16.66
CA LEU A 32 -12.42 0.26 16.24
C LEU A 32 -13.70 0.58 15.45
N ALA A 33 -14.23 -0.40 14.71
CA ALA A 33 -15.46 -0.29 13.94
C ALA A 33 -16.68 0.12 14.78
N ASP A 34 -16.69 -0.15 16.10
CA ASP A 34 -17.75 0.28 17.02
C ASP A 34 -17.81 1.82 17.18
N ARG A 35 -16.75 2.52 16.76
CA ARG A 35 -16.59 4.00 16.85
C ARG A 35 -16.04 4.61 15.58
N ALA A 36 -16.23 3.96 14.44
CA ALA A 36 -15.77 4.39 13.14
C ALA A 36 -16.76 4.02 12.05
N THR A 37 -16.60 4.57 10.87
CA THR A 37 -17.38 4.25 9.68
C THR A 37 -16.62 3.23 8.84
N VAL A 38 -17.19 2.04 8.66
CA VAL A 38 -16.65 0.97 7.81
C VAL A 38 -17.33 0.99 6.45
N TYR A 39 -16.56 1.08 5.37
CA TYR A 39 -17.05 0.95 4.00
C TYR A 39 -16.88 -0.49 3.53
N GLU A 40 -17.97 -1.24 3.51
CA GLU A 40 -17.94 -2.69 3.23
C GLU A 40 -17.55 -3.03 1.79
N GLN A 41 -17.73 -2.08 0.85
CA GLN A 41 -17.53 -2.26 -0.58
C GLN A 41 -16.51 -1.25 -1.15
N ALA A 42 -15.38 -1.03 -0.46
CA ALA A 42 -14.37 -0.08 -0.93
C ALA A 42 -13.51 -0.66 -2.07
N ARG A 43 -13.20 0.18 -3.05
CA ARG A 43 -12.38 -0.20 -4.22
C ARG A 43 -11.17 0.70 -4.37
N ALA A 44 -10.02 0.04 -4.54
CA ALA A 44 -8.81 0.68 -5.00
C ALA A 44 -8.97 1.15 -6.46
N PRO A 45 -8.46 2.32 -6.83
CA PRO A 45 -8.55 2.85 -8.19
C PRO A 45 -7.61 2.11 -9.16
N ALA A 46 -6.59 1.43 -8.64
CA ALA A 46 -5.60 0.67 -9.37
C ALA A 46 -5.14 -0.56 -8.59
N ALA A 47 -4.29 -1.39 -9.19
CA ALA A 47 -3.72 -2.58 -8.56
C ALA A 47 -2.20 -2.46 -8.32
N ARG A 48 -1.69 -1.22 -8.18
CA ARG A 48 -0.27 -0.90 -7.90
C ARG A 48 -0.18 0.34 -7.02
N SER A 49 0.84 0.39 -6.18
CA SER A 49 1.02 1.48 -5.22
C SER A 49 1.14 2.86 -5.87
N LEU A 50 1.95 3.01 -6.94
CA LEU A 50 2.12 4.31 -7.60
C LEU A 50 0.78 4.90 -8.06
N ASP A 51 0.06 4.18 -8.91
CA ASP A 51 -1.19 4.64 -9.53
C ASP A 51 -2.26 4.91 -8.44
N SER A 52 -2.32 4.03 -7.44
CA SER A 52 -3.31 4.11 -6.38
C SER A 52 -3.04 5.28 -5.43
N HIS A 53 -1.79 5.49 -4.98
CA HIS A 53 -1.45 6.62 -4.11
C HIS A 53 -1.66 7.97 -4.80
N VAL A 54 -1.34 8.09 -6.10
CA VAL A 54 -1.68 9.32 -6.84
C VAL A 54 -3.17 9.58 -6.80
N SER A 55 -3.99 8.55 -7.07
CA SER A 55 -5.46 8.69 -7.02
C SER A 55 -5.97 9.01 -5.61
N ILE A 56 -5.42 8.39 -4.57
CA ILE A 56 -5.80 8.65 -3.16
C ILE A 56 -5.46 10.09 -2.77
N PHE A 57 -4.26 10.58 -3.11
CA PHE A 57 -3.81 11.90 -2.69
C PHE A 57 -4.46 13.05 -3.46
N THR A 58 -4.85 12.80 -4.74
CA THR A 58 -5.41 13.83 -5.61
C THR A 58 -6.93 13.79 -5.75
N GLY A 59 -7.56 12.63 -5.52
CA GLY A 59 -8.97 12.36 -5.87
C GLY A 59 -9.20 12.09 -7.35
N LEU A 60 -8.17 12.15 -8.19
CA LEU A 60 -8.26 11.92 -9.63
C LEU A 60 -8.25 10.43 -9.95
N GLY A 61 -8.93 10.04 -11.03
CA GLY A 61 -8.84 8.69 -11.59
C GLY A 61 -7.49 8.46 -12.28
N VAL A 62 -7.13 7.19 -12.46
CA VAL A 62 -5.85 6.80 -13.07
C VAL A 62 -5.66 7.41 -14.47
N GLU A 63 -6.72 7.47 -15.28
CA GLU A 63 -6.66 8.07 -16.61
C GLU A 63 -6.69 9.61 -16.56
N GLU A 64 -7.23 10.19 -15.48
CA GLU A 64 -7.22 11.64 -15.26
C GLU A 64 -5.86 12.17 -14.86
N HIS A 65 -5.14 11.48 -13.98
CA HIS A 65 -3.79 11.91 -13.57
C HIS A 65 -2.69 11.39 -14.49
N GLY A 66 -2.86 10.25 -15.16
CA GLY A 66 -1.93 9.67 -16.12
C GLY A 66 -0.54 9.28 -15.57
N VAL A 67 -0.31 9.35 -14.25
CA VAL A 67 0.95 8.94 -13.59
C VAL A 67 0.90 7.45 -13.31
N THR A 68 1.49 6.65 -14.19
CA THR A 68 1.35 5.19 -14.19
C THR A 68 2.65 4.46 -14.48
N ARG A 69 3.78 5.16 -14.53
CA ARG A 69 5.10 4.62 -14.83
C ARG A 69 6.15 5.35 -13.99
N ALA A 70 7.28 4.71 -13.80
CA ALA A 70 8.37 5.26 -13.01
C ALA A 70 8.96 6.57 -13.58
N ASP A 71 8.87 6.77 -14.89
CA ASP A 71 9.28 7.99 -15.58
C ASP A 71 8.19 9.07 -15.67
N HIS A 72 7.06 8.87 -14.98
CA HIS A 72 6.02 9.86 -14.79
C HIS A 72 6.15 10.50 -13.42
N ARG A 73 5.85 11.80 -13.35
CA ARG A 73 5.84 12.58 -12.13
C ARG A 73 4.52 13.33 -11.98
N LEU A 74 4.00 13.38 -10.78
CA LEU A 74 2.85 14.23 -10.43
C LEU A 74 3.32 15.68 -10.28
N ALA A 75 2.59 16.62 -10.89
CA ALA A 75 2.88 18.04 -10.76
C ALA A 75 2.70 18.52 -9.31
N PRO A 76 3.59 19.39 -8.79
CA PRO A 76 3.45 19.94 -7.44
C PRO A 76 2.13 20.72 -7.25
N GLY A 77 1.62 20.72 -6.02
CA GLY A 77 0.41 21.47 -5.65
C GLY A 77 -0.89 20.77 -6.06
N THR A 78 -0.86 19.47 -6.38
CA THR A 78 -2.04 18.73 -6.85
C THR A 78 -2.64 17.79 -5.81
N THR A 79 -2.00 17.61 -4.66
CA THR A 79 -2.44 16.68 -3.62
C THR A 79 -3.13 17.41 -2.47
N ILE A 80 -3.98 16.70 -1.74
CA ILE A 80 -4.57 17.20 -0.49
C ILE A 80 -3.49 17.56 0.55
N PHE A 81 -2.35 16.86 0.56
CA PHE A 81 -1.25 17.20 1.46
C PHE A 81 -0.55 18.50 1.07
N ASP A 82 -0.53 18.89 -0.21
CA ASP A 82 -0.08 20.23 -0.62
C ASP A 82 -1.01 21.31 -0.09
N GLU A 83 -2.33 21.11 -0.21
CA GLU A 83 -3.34 22.04 0.33
C GLU A 83 -3.19 22.21 1.85
N LEU A 84 -2.99 21.11 2.59
CA LEU A 84 -2.80 21.14 4.04
C LEU A 84 -1.49 21.85 4.42
N ARG A 85 -0.39 21.60 3.70
CA ARG A 85 0.88 22.31 3.91
C ARG A 85 0.74 23.81 3.66
N GLU A 86 0.04 24.22 2.60
CA GLU A 86 -0.24 25.62 2.31
C GLU A 86 -1.14 26.26 3.37
N ALA A 87 -2.01 25.48 4.01
CA ALA A 87 -2.82 25.91 5.14
C ALA A 87 -2.04 26.00 6.47
N GLY A 88 -0.76 25.58 6.49
CA GLY A 88 0.13 25.69 7.65
C GLY A 88 0.31 24.42 8.47
N TYR A 89 -0.24 23.29 8.02
CA TYR A 89 -0.02 22.00 8.67
C TYR A 89 1.42 21.51 8.49
N ALA A 90 2.02 21.00 9.55
CA ALA A 90 3.23 20.18 9.40
C ALA A 90 2.87 18.88 8.65
N THR A 91 3.62 18.54 7.60
CA THR A 91 3.32 17.36 6.78
C THR A 91 4.40 16.31 6.88
N GLY A 92 4.00 15.02 7.07
CA GLY A 92 4.94 13.92 7.24
C GLY A 92 4.52 12.65 6.52
N VAL A 93 5.51 11.92 5.95
CA VAL A 93 5.33 10.57 5.42
C VAL A 93 6.33 9.60 6.06
N PHE A 94 5.82 8.44 6.48
CA PHE A 94 6.58 7.42 7.21
C PHE A 94 6.30 6.07 6.58
N THR A 95 7.28 5.49 5.87
CA THR A 95 7.07 4.28 5.10
C THR A 95 8.35 3.68 4.57
N GLU A 96 8.34 2.38 4.31
CA GLU A 96 9.35 1.69 3.50
C GLU A 96 9.07 1.80 1.98
N ASN A 97 7.86 2.24 1.58
CA ASN A 97 7.49 2.36 0.18
C ASN A 97 8.25 3.50 -0.51
N SER A 98 9.26 3.14 -1.30
CA SER A 98 10.12 4.10 -2.00
C SER A 98 9.39 4.99 -3.00
N TRP A 99 8.21 4.63 -3.48
CA TRP A 99 7.38 5.53 -4.30
C TRP A 99 6.98 6.82 -3.57
N LEU A 100 6.86 6.76 -2.24
CA LEU A 100 6.44 7.86 -1.39
C LEU A 100 7.63 8.65 -0.81
N THR A 101 8.86 8.13 -0.88
CA THR A 101 10.03 8.73 -0.22
C THR A 101 11.21 9.01 -1.14
N ASP A 102 11.58 8.07 -2.03
CA ASP A 102 12.83 8.12 -2.78
C ASP A 102 12.62 8.42 -4.25
N VAL A 103 11.62 7.76 -4.88
CA VAL A 103 11.37 7.93 -6.32
C VAL A 103 10.83 9.32 -6.64
N ASP A 104 11.30 9.90 -7.73
CA ASP A 104 10.86 11.22 -8.20
C ASP A 104 9.50 11.14 -8.95
N ALA A 105 8.51 10.51 -8.29
CA ALA A 105 7.15 10.40 -8.79
C ALA A 105 6.24 11.59 -8.40
N GLY A 106 6.77 12.57 -7.64
CA GLY A 106 6.02 13.72 -7.13
C GLY A 106 5.22 13.45 -5.86
N LEU A 107 5.07 12.18 -5.44
CA LEU A 107 4.31 11.80 -4.25
C LEU A 107 4.98 12.21 -2.93
N ARG A 108 6.29 12.37 -2.91
CA ARG A 108 7.07 12.81 -1.73
C ARG A 108 7.06 14.33 -1.51
N ASP A 109 6.74 15.10 -2.53
CA ASP A 109 6.93 16.56 -2.53
C ASP A 109 6.05 17.33 -1.54
N PRO A 110 4.81 16.91 -1.27
CA PRO A 110 3.96 17.59 -0.30
C PRO A 110 4.43 17.43 1.15
N PHE A 111 5.36 16.49 1.44
CA PHE A 111 5.79 16.19 2.80
C PHE A 111 7.09 16.90 3.16
N GLU A 112 7.08 17.68 4.26
CA GLU A 112 8.25 18.33 4.83
C GLU A 112 9.14 17.32 5.55
N THR A 113 8.53 16.38 6.28
CA THR A 113 9.23 15.26 6.94
C THR A 113 9.01 13.98 6.15
N ARG A 114 10.11 13.29 5.84
CA ARG A 114 10.09 12.03 5.10
C ARG A 114 10.95 11.01 5.83
N VAL A 115 10.35 9.90 6.20
CA VAL A 115 11.04 8.76 6.81
C VAL A 115 10.87 7.57 5.89
N GLY A 116 11.90 7.27 5.12
CA GLY A 116 11.95 6.19 4.12
C GLY A 116 12.53 4.89 4.67
N PRO A 117 12.92 3.96 3.79
CA PRO A 117 13.52 2.67 4.13
C PRO A 117 14.67 2.79 5.11
N GLN A 118 14.71 1.90 6.09
CA GLN A 118 15.75 1.87 7.14
C GLN A 118 16.73 0.73 6.86
N ASN A 119 17.70 0.98 5.99
CA ASN A 119 18.70 -0.02 5.56
C ASN A 119 19.76 -0.31 6.64
N VAL A 120 19.32 -0.60 7.87
CA VAL A 120 20.20 -0.88 9.01
C VAL A 120 19.71 -2.10 9.80
N PRO A 121 20.61 -2.90 10.41
CA PRO A 121 20.24 -4.13 11.14
C PRO A 121 19.31 -3.91 12.33
N PHE A 122 19.33 -2.73 12.92
CA PHE A 122 18.53 -2.37 14.10
C PHE A 122 17.87 -1.02 13.87
N PRO A 123 16.77 -0.97 13.10
CA PRO A 123 16.12 0.29 12.70
C PRO A 123 15.55 1.08 13.90
N GLU A 124 15.26 0.41 15.00
CA GLU A 124 14.82 1.00 16.27
C GLU A 124 15.93 1.76 17.03
N SER A 125 17.21 1.53 16.66
CA SER A 125 18.37 2.14 17.30
C SER A 125 18.87 3.38 16.58
N LEU A 126 20.00 3.97 17.02
CA LEU A 126 20.60 5.15 16.38
C LEU A 126 20.87 4.88 14.90
N ASP A 127 20.18 5.63 14.03
CA ASP A 127 20.33 5.54 12.60
C ASP A 127 21.54 6.38 12.12
N PRO A 128 22.55 5.73 11.50
CA PRO A 128 23.72 6.42 10.96
C PRO A 128 23.39 7.36 9.81
N THR A 129 22.38 7.05 8.98
CA THR A 129 22.00 7.84 7.82
C THR A 129 21.40 9.18 8.25
N SER A 130 20.42 9.15 9.15
CA SER A 130 19.84 10.35 9.75
C SER A 130 20.89 11.16 10.51
N PHE A 131 21.87 10.47 11.15
CA PHE A 131 22.98 11.14 11.83
C PHE A 131 23.87 11.90 10.85
N VAL A 132 24.23 11.29 9.71
CA VAL A 132 25.06 11.92 8.65
C VAL A 132 24.33 13.11 8.02
N VAL A 133 23.02 13.02 7.80
CA VAL A 133 22.21 14.14 7.29
C VAL A 133 22.27 15.33 8.23
N ARG A 134 22.17 15.11 9.54
CA ARG A 134 22.19 16.16 10.56
C ARG A 134 23.57 16.74 10.84
N GLU A 135 24.60 15.92 10.94
CA GLU A 135 25.94 16.30 11.40
C GLU A 135 26.98 16.41 10.28
N GLY A 136 26.66 15.94 9.08
CA GLY A 136 27.53 15.91 7.89
C GLY A 136 28.34 14.62 7.78
N GLN A 137 28.79 14.31 6.55
CA GLN A 137 29.61 13.14 6.27
C GLN A 137 30.97 13.19 6.99
N GLY A 138 31.50 12.02 7.34
CA GLY A 138 32.83 11.89 7.97
C GLY A 138 32.88 12.17 9.48
N GLN A 139 31.76 12.44 10.13
CA GLN A 139 31.70 12.74 11.58
C GLN A 139 31.68 11.47 12.44
N TYR A 140 32.51 10.48 12.13
CA TYR A 140 32.54 9.17 12.82
C TYR A 140 32.74 9.28 14.33
N GLY A 141 33.57 10.25 14.78
CA GLY A 141 33.80 10.46 16.23
C GLY A 141 32.60 10.98 16.99
N LYS A 142 31.76 11.80 16.34
CA LYS A 142 30.50 12.26 16.90
C LYS A 142 29.45 11.14 16.91
N PHE A 143 29.37 10.34 15.83
CA PHE A 143 28.51 9.17 15.77
C PHE A 143 28.86 8.18 16.90
N LEU A 144 30.14 7.85 17.04
CA LEU A 144 30.59 6.95 18.12
C LEU A 144 30.19 7.45 19.49
N ARG A 145 30.30 8.77 19.75
CA ARG A 145 29.88 9.37 21.02
C ARG A 145 28.35 9.27 21.19
N ALA A 146 27.57 9.60 20.16
CA ALA A 146 26.10 9.47 20.20
C ALA A 146 25.67 8.02 20.43
N ALA A 147 26.36 7.06 19.80
CA ALA A 147 26.11 5.63 20.01
C ALA A 147 26.44 5.21 21.47
N LEU A 148 27.52 5.71 22.08
CA LEU A 148 27.86 5.44 23.47
C LEU A 148 26.87 6.08 24.46
N ASP A 149 26.24 7.17 24.08
CA ASP A 149 25.25 7.91 24.86
C ASP A 149 23.81 7.42 24.63
N SER A 150 23.56 6.46 23.71
CA SER A 150 22.22 6.01 23.33
C SER A 150 21.48 5.17 24.37
N GLY A 151 22.19 4.65 25.39
CA GLY A 151 21.53 3.86 26.45
C GLY A 151 22.39 2.79 27.06
N GLY A 152 21.79 1.65 27.43
CA GLY A 152 22.51 0.51 28.03
C GLY A 152 23.45 -0.20 27.04
N PRO A 153 24.25 -1.16 27.52
CA PRO A 153 25.26 -1.84 26.69
C PRO A 153 24.70 -2.52 25.44
N GLU A 154 23.47 -2.96 25.49
CA GLU A 154 22.77 -3.59 24.35
C GLU A 154 22.44 -2.54 23.27
N GLU A 155 21.88 -1.39 23.65
CA GLU A 155 21.55 -0.29 22.76
C GLU A 155 22.81 0.31 22.10
N VAL A 156 23.87 0.48 22.88
CA VAL A 156 25.20 0.85 22.35
C VAL A 156 25.68 -0.15 21.29
N GLY A 157 25.50 -1.45 21.58
CA GLY A 157 25.86 -2.53 20.65
C GLY A 157 25.08 -2.44 19.33
N ARG A 158 23.78 -2.21 19.38
CA ARG A 158 22.90 -2.04 18.20
C ARG A 158 23.27 -0.80 17.40
N ALA A 159 23.44 0.34 18.04
CA ALA A 159 23.88 1.58 17.38
C ALA A 159 25.23 1.45 16.66
N LEU A 160 26.19 0.79 17.29
CA LEU A 160 27.49 0.51 16.68
C LEU A 160 27.40 -0.48 15.52
N ALA A 161 26.50 -1.49 15.61
CA ALA A 161 26.26 -2.44 14.54
C ALA A 161 25.63 -1.75 13.32
N ASN A 162 24.68 -0.81 13.52
CA ASN A 162 24.13 0.02 12.46
C ASN A 162 25.23 0.84 11.75
N GLY A 163 26.08 1.53 12.53
CA GLY A 163 27.21 2.29 11.96
C GLY A 163 28.21 1.43 11.18
N ALA A 164 28.47 0.21 11.68
CA ALA A 164 29.34 -0.74 11.00
C ALA A 164 28.68 -1.28 9.72
N ALA A 165 27.39 -1.57 9.73
CA ALA A 165 26.64 -2.08 8.57
C ALA A 165 26.63 -1.06 7.43
N VAL A 166 26.29 0.21 7.70
CA VAL A 166 26.32 1.29 6.71
C VAL A 166 27.72 1.46 6.13
N LYS A 167 28.76 1.45 6.97
CA LYS A 167 30.15 1.59 6.51
C LYS A 167 30.62 0.38 5.71
N LEU A 168 30.32 -0.85 6.13
CA LEU A 168 30.68 -2.07 5.42
C LEU A 168 29.86 -2.21 4.14
N GLY A 169 28.60 -1.74 4.12
CA GLY A 169 27.76 -1.72 2.94
C GLY A 169 28.29 -0.83 1.83
N SER A 170 28.77 0.36 2.19
CA SER A 170 29.42 1.25 1.25
C SER A 170 30.75 0.71 0.70
N ASP A 171 31.53 0.05 1.55
CA ASP A 171 32.88 -0.44 1.19
C ASP A 171 32.87 -1.85 0.56
N TYR A 172 31.90 -2.71 0.96
CA TYR A 172 31.84 -4.14 0.61
C TYR A 172 30.39 -4.65 0.42
N PRO A 173 29.62 -4.18 -0.57
CA PRO A 173 28.19 -4.52 -0.71
C PRO A 173 27.91 -6.02 -0.86
N ARG A 174 28.86 -6.82 -1.38
CA ARG A 174 28.70 -8.27 -1.51
C ARG A 174 28.80 -9.05 -0.18
N LEU A 175 29.34 -8.44 0.86
CA LEU A 175 29.49 -9.08 2.19
C LEU A 175 28.22 -8.91 3.03
N LEU A 176 27.41 -7.90 2.80
CA LEU A 176 26.19 -7.57 3.56
C LEU A 176 25.17 -8.72 3.53
N ARG A 177 25.02 -9.41 2.38
CA ARG A 177 24.08 -10.54 2.26
C ARG A 177 24.37 -11.72 3.21
N TYR A 178 25.53 -11.76 3.84
CA TYR A 178 25.93 -12.83 4.77
C TYR A 178 25.89 -12.39 6.25
N LEU A 179 25.54 -11.13 6.52
CA LEU A 179 25.40 -10.65 7.89
C LEU A 179 23.95 -10.85 8.38
N PRO A 180 23.73 -11.39 9.60
CA PRO A 180 22.40 -11.43 10.19
C PRO A 180 21.81 -10.01 10.25
N GLY A 181 20.60 -9.83 9.77
CA GLY A 181 19.91 -8.55 9.72
C GLY A 181 20.05 -7.74 8.42
N ASN A 182 20.80 -8.23 7.41
CA ASN A 182 21.07 -7.47 6.18
C ASN A 182 20.63 -8.18 4.89
N ALA A 183 19.74 -9.15 4.98
CA ALA A 183 19.21 -9.90 3.86
C ALA A 183 17.81 -9.39 3.45
N GLY A 184 17.69 -8.11 3.03
CA GLY A 184 16.46 -7.60 2.41
C GLY A 184 15.21 -7.64 3.32
N TYR A 185 15.38 -7.52 4.64
CA TYR A 185 14.25 -7.55 5.56
C TYR A 185 13.45 -6.27 5.46
N SER A 186 12.13 -6.43 5.41
CA SER A 186 11.18 -5.35 5.53
C SER A 186 11.30 -4.68 6.90
N THR A 187 11.25 -3.35 6.94
CA THR A 187 11.24 -2.60 8.19
C THR A 187 9.86 -2.71 8.83
N PRO A 188 9.72 -3.26 10.03
CA PRO A 188 8.41 -3.49 10.63
C PRO A 188 7.66 -2.19 10.90
N ALA A 189 6.33 -2.24 10.84
CA ALA A 189 5.41 -1.12 11.09
C ALA A 189 5.73 -0.38 12.40
N SER A 190 6.16 -1.10 13.45
CA SER A 190 6.51 -0.52 14.75
C SER A 190 7.51 0.63 14.66
N VAL A 191 8.49 0.53 13.77
CA VAL A 191 9.50 1.58 13.56
C VAL A 191 8.88 2.86 13.01
N TYR A 192 8.02 2.74 12.01
CA TYR A 192 7.35 3.89 11.40
C TYR A 192 6.31 4.52 12.33
N VAL A 193 5.59 3.69 13.08
CA VAL A 193 4.66 4.16 14.13
C VAL A 193 5.41 4.94 15.21
N ASP A 194 6.56 4.45 15.69
CA ASP A 194 7.39 5.18 16.68
C ASP A 194 7.92 6.50 16.12
N ARG A 195 8.40 6.51 14.87
CA ARG A 195 8.88 7.73 14.22
C ARG A 195 7.76 8.76 14.06
N PHE A 196 6.58 8.31 13.64
CA PHE A 196 5.40 9.18 13.54
C PHE A 196 5.00 9.74 14.92
N LEU A 197 4.85 8.89 15.95
CA LEU A 197 4.45 9.30 17.29
C LEU A 197 5.43 10.31 17.92
N ASN A 198 6.73 10.13 17.68
CA ASN A 198 7.74 11.08 18.11
C ASN A 198 7.67 12.40 17.35
N TRP A 199 7.39 12.35 16.06
CA TRP A 199 7.26 13.53 15.22
C TRP A 199 5.97 14.29 15.54
N SER A 200 4.81 13.65 15.62
CA SER A 200 3.51 14.27 15.90
C SER A 200 3.50 15.01 17.24
N ALA A 201 4.16 14.46 18.27
CA ALA A 201 4.27 15.07 19.58
C ALA A 201 4.97 16.46 19.60
N SER A 202 5.62 16.86 18.51
CA SER A 202 6.31 18.16 18.37
C SER A 202 5.56 19.17 17.50
N HIS A 203 4.33 18.84 17.04
CA HIS A 203 3.54 19.69 16.16
C HIS A 203 2.10 19.79 16.67
N ASP A 204 1.57 21.01 16.71
CA ASP A 204 0.19 21.26 17.17
C ASP A 204 -0.86 20.89 16.11
N GLU A 205 -0.57 21.17 14.84
CA GLU A 205 -1.40 20.81 13.69
C GLU A 205 -0.56 20.05 12.64
N TRP A 206 -0.98 18.84 12.35
CA TRP A 206 -0.23 17.96 11.44
C TRP A 206 -1.13 17.14 10.52
N ALA A 207 -0.58 16.79 9.37
CA ALA A 207 -1.16 15.86 8.41
C ALA A 207 -0.11 14.83 8.00
N ALA A 208 -0.39 13.57 8.23
CA ALA A 208 0.58 12.50 7.99
C ALA A 208 0.02 11.34 7.18
N CYS A 209 0.92 10.71 6.42
CA CYS A 209 0.69 9.42 5.79
C CYS A 209 1.64 8.38 6.42
N LEU A 210 1.08 7.34 7.03
CA LEU A 210 1.77 6.12 7.41
C LEU A 210 1.42 5.04 6.39
N ASN A 211 2.38 4.60 5.59
CA ASN A 211 2.20 3.43 4.74
C ASN A 211 3.00 2.26 5.34
N LEU A 212 2.29 1.25 5.85
CA LEU A 212 2.82 0.11 6.59
C LEU A 212 2.88 -1.11 5.68
N MET A 213 4.08 -1.64 5.45
CA MET A 213 4.35 -2.65 4.44
C MET A 213 4.50 -4.07 4.98
N ASP A 214 4.16 -4.36 6.22
CA ASP A 214 4.30 -5.69 6.82
C ASP A 214 3.58 -6.79 6.03
N ALA A 215 2.43 -6.45 5.41
CA ALA A 215 1.66 -7.36 4.55
C ALA A 215 2.12 -7.37 3.08
N HIS A 216 3.13 -6.59 2.70
CA HIS A 216 3.78 -6.69 1.40
C HIS A 216 4.80 -7.84 1.41
N HIS A 217 4.96 -8.54 0.28
CA HIS A 217 5.97 -9.59 0.16
C HIS A 217 7.41 -9.01 0.23
N PRO A 218 8.35 -9.63 0.96
CA PRO A 218 8.25 -10.89 1.72
C PRO A 218 7.44 -10.74 3.03
N TYR A 219 6.67 -11.78 3.40
CA TYR A 219 5.87 -11.78 4.62
C TYR A 219 6.69 -12.28 5.80
N GLU A 220 6.94 -11.42 6.78
CA GLU A 220 7.82 -11.70 7.92
C GLU A 220 7.15 -11.40 9.27
N PRO A 221 5.98 -12.03 9.57
CA PRO A 221 5.33 -11.81 10.85
C PRO A 221 6.24 -12.26 12.01
N ALA A 222 6.30 -11.47 13.08
CA ALA A 222 6.94 -11.86 14.32
C ALA A 222 6.25 -13.10 14.91
N SER A 223 6.97 -13.89 15.71
CA SER A 223 6.51 -15.21 16.17
C SER A 223 5.18 -15.17 16.93
N GLU A 224 4.88 -14.09 17.64
CA GLU A 224 3.60 -13.88 18.34
C GLU A 224 2.41 -13.67 17.41
N HIS A 225 2.64 -13.20 16.19
CA HIS A 225 1.63 -12.95 15.16
C HIS A 225 1.58 -14.06 14.12
N ASP A 226 2.63 -14.89 13.99
CA ASP A 226 2.72 -16.00 13.03
C ASP A 226 1.90 -17.23 13.48
N ARG A 227 0.57 -17.10 13.40
CA ARG A 227 -0.38 -18.14 13.85
C ARG A 227 -0.70 -19.19 12.78
N TRP A 228 -0.51 -18.87 11.52
CA TRP A 228 -0.95 -19.69 10.38
C TRP A 228 0.19 -20.01 9.40
N GLY A 229 1.36 -19.44 9.62
CA GLY A 229 2.58 -19.61 8.82
C GLY A 229 3.51 -20.70 9.37
N GLY A 230 4.65 -20.29 9.88
CA GLY A 230 5.71 -21.13 10.48
C GLY A 230 6.92 -21.33 9.59
N ASP A 231 7.96 -21.93 10.16
CA ASP A 231 9.30 -22.05 9.54
C ASP A 231 9.30 -22.72 8.17
N GLN A 232 8.37 -23.66 7.92
CA GLN A 232 8.29 -24.34 6.62
C GLN A 232 7.81 -23.40 5.51
N LEU A 233 6.89 -22.48 5.82
CA LEU A 233 6.41 -21.50 4.85
C LEU A 233 7.43 -20.37 4.65
N ARG A 234 8.18 -20.01 5.69
CA ARG A 234 9.32 -19.07 5.57
C ARG A 234 10.38 -19.66 4.64
N ALA A 235 10.81 -20.92 4.87
CA ALA A 235 11.75 -21.58 3.99
C ALA A 235 11.23 -21.75 2.54
N LEU A 236 9.91 -21.93 2.37
CA LEU A 236 9.29 -21.94 1.04
C LEU A 236 9.35 -20.56 0.37
N GLN A 237 9.08 -19.50 1.12
CA GLN A 237 9.17 -18.10 0.64
C GLN A 237 10.60 -17.78 0.19
N ASP A 238 11.60 -18.12 1.01
CA ASP A 238 13.03 -17.90 0.73
C ASP A 238 13.54 -18.63 -0.52
N ASP A 239 12.88 -19.74 -0.91
CA ASP A 239 13.21 -20.54 -2.10
C ASP A 239 12.59 -19.95 -3.40
N ILE A 240 11.77 -18.92 -3.32
CA ILE A 240 11.11 -18.27 -4.46
C ILE A 240 11.92 -17.05 -4.88
N GLU A 241 12.44 -17.04 -6.10
CA GLU A 241 13.22 -15.91 -6.65
C GLU A 241 12.31 -14.79 -7.14
N ASP A 242 11.17 -15.15 -7.78
CA ASP A 242 10.20 -14.20 -8.31
C ASP A 242 8.77 -14.66 -8.01
N VAL A 243 8.18 -14.05 -6.99
CA VAL A 243 6.85 -14.42 -6.46
C VAL A 243 5.71 -14.23 -7.47
N LYS A 244 5.90 -13.43 -8.50
CA LYS A 244 4.93 -13.16 -9.57
C LYS A 244 5.15 -14.07 -10.77
N TRP A 245 6.37 -14.09 -11.30
CA TRP A 245 6.61 -14.65 -12.61
C TRP A 245 6.95 -16.13 -12.60
N GLU A 246 7.52 -16.69 -11.52
CA GLU A 246 7.69 -18.15 -11.42
C GLU A 246 6.35 -18.90 -11.43
N PHE A 247 5.30 -18.33 -10.82
CA PHE A 247 3.97 -18.93 -10.81
C PHE A 247 3.22 -18.70 -12.12
N ASN A 248 3.23 -17.49 -12.64
CA ASN A 248 2.58 -17.17 -13.91
C ASN A 248 3.26 -17.88 -15.10
N GLY A 249 4.56 -18.11 -15.04
CA GLY A 249 5.33 -18.90 -16.02
C GLY A 249 5.24 -20.40 -15.83
N GLY A 250 4.47 -20.88 -14.84
CA GLY A 250 4.28 -22.32 -14.60
C GLY A 250 5.50 -23.06 -14.04
N ARG A 251 6.53 -22.35 -13.56
CA ARG A 251 7.73 -22.97 -12.98
C ARG A 251 7.51 -23.54 -11.58
N ARG A 252 6.48 -22.99 -10.87
CA ARG A 252 6.07 -23.46 -9.55
C ARG A 252 4.59 -23.82 -9.50
N PRO A 253 4.22 -24.83 -8.69
CA PRO A 253 2.82 -25.21 -8.53
C PRO A 253 2.08 -24.15 -7.65
N TRP A 254 0.87 -23.80 -8.06
CA TRP A 254 0.04 -22.76 -7.41
C TRP A 254 -0.26 -23.01 -5.93
N TRP A 255 -0.19 -24.25 -5.46
CA TRP A 255 -0.40 -24.52 -4.04
C TRP A 255 0.69 -23.87 -3.15
N GLN A 256 1.92 -23.69 -3.67
CA GLN A 256 3.00 -23.01 -2.95
C GLN A 256 2.63 -21.54 -2.72
N ARG A 257 2.18 -20.84 -3.78
CA ARG A 257 1.73 -19.44 -3.62
C ARG A 257 0.59 -19.32 -2.61
N ARG A 258 -0.41 -20.22 -2.70
CA ARG A 258 -1.53 -20.26 -1.76
C ARG A 258 -1.11 -20.56 -0.32
N ALA A 259 -0.10 -21.37 -0.12
CA ALA A 259 0.40 -21.69 1.22
C ALA A 259 0.99 -20.46 1.93
N LEU A 260 1.60 -19.53 1.18
CA LEU A 260 2.15 -18.27 1.74
C LEU A 260 1.08 -17.35 2.31
N GLU A 261 -0.19 -17.55 1.99
CA GLU A 261 -1.32 -16.80 2.58
C GLU A 261 -1.34 -16.91 4.12
N GLY A 262 -0.80 -17.99 4.70
CA GLY A 262 -0.66 -18.13 6.15
C GLY A 262 0.33 -17.15 6.78
N LEU A 263 1.45 -16.85 6.11
CA LEU A 263 2.40 -15.81 6.55
C LEU A 263 1.80 -14.41 6.38
N TYR A 264 1.12 -14.19 5.26
CA TYR A 264 0.42 -12.93 4.99
C TYR A 264 -0.66 -12.61 6.04
N ASP A 265 -1.45 -13.59 6.46
CA ASP A 265 -2.43 -13.42 7.55
C ASP A 265 -1.74 -13.07 8.89
N GLY A 266 -0.58 -13.66 9.15
CA GLY A 266 0.26 -13.31 10.30
C GLY A 266 0.76 -11.87 10.24
N ALA A 267 1.18 -11.41 9.07
CA ALA A 267 1.65 -10.04 8.82
C ALA A 267 0.51 -9.01 8.96
N ILE A 268 -0.69 -9.32 8.46
CA ILE A 268 -1.88 -8.48 8.70
C ILE A 268 -2.18 -8.37 10.19
N ARG A 269 -2.08 -9.47 10.93
CA ARG A 269 -2.30 -9.44 12.37
C ARG A 269 -1.26 -8.61 13.12
N GLN A 270 -0.01 -8.60 12.65
CA GLN A 270 1.04 -7.77 13.20
C GLN A 270 0.74 -6.28 13.01
N VAL A 271 0.40 -5.87 11.80
CA VAL A 271 0.10 -4.45 11.52
C VAL A 271 -1.17 -3.99 12.24
N ASP A 272 -2.16 -4.86 12.43
CA ASP A 272 -3.36 -4.56 13.24
C ASP A 272 -3.01 -4.31 14.73
N ALA A 273 -2.06 -5.06 15.29
CA ALA A 273 -1.58 -4.82 16.65
C ALA A 273 -0.83 -3.49 16.78
N GLU A 274 -0.07 -3.09 15.75
CA GLU A 274 0.59 -1.79 15.71
C GLU A 274 -0.40 -0.63 15.57
N LEU A 275 -1.51 -0.83 14.85
CA LEU A 275 -2.63 0.13 14.82
C LEU A 275 -3.28 0.29 16.19
N GLU A 276 -3.45 -0.79 16.94
CA GLU A 276 -3.96 -0.73 18.32
C GLU A 276 -3.06 0.14 19.20
N ARG A 277 -1.75 -0.07 19.12
CA ARG A 277 -0.75 0.71 19.86
C ARG A 277 -0.77 2.19 19.45
N LEU A 278 -0.80 2.47 18.15
CA LEU A 278 -0.87 3.83 17.59
C LEU A 278 -2.10 4.59 18.10
N VAL A 279 -3.28 3.98 18.00
CA VAL A 279 -4.55 4.61 18.43
C VAL A 279 -4.61 4.76 19.95
N ALA A 280 -4.08 3.80 20.71
CA ALA A 280 -3.98 3.90 22.16
C ALA A 280 -3.08 5.07 22.59
N GLU A 281 -1.97 5.31 21.91
CA GLU A 281 -1.08 6.42 22.20
C GLU A 281 -1.72 7.77 21.85
N LEU A 282 -2.32 7.92 20.67
CA LEU A 282 -3.06 9.15 20.30
C LEU A 282 -4.20 9.45 21.29
N ARG A 283 -4.89 8.41 21.76
CA ARG A 283 -5.92 8.57 22.80
C ARG A 283 -5.34 9.02 24.13
N SER A 284 -4.17 8.48 24.53
CA SER A 284 -3.52 8.85 25.80
C SER A 284 -3.04 10.30 25.84
N ARG A 285 -2.86 10.91 24.65
CA ARG A 285 -2.47 12.31 24.45
C ARG A 285 -3.68 13.23 24.21
N ASP A 286 -4.90 12.73 24.29
CA ASP A 286 -6.12 13.44 23.95
C ASP A 286 -6.18 13.93 22.47
N GLU A 287 -5.33 13.39 21.59
CA GLU A 287 -5.23 13.79 20.18
C GLU A 287 -6.24 13.04 19.28
N LEU A 288 -6.67 11.82 19.67
CA LEU A 288 -7.51 10.97 18.83
C LEU A 288 -8.86 11.61 18.48
N ASP A 289 -9.49 12.32 19.41
CA ASP A 289 -10.78 12.98 19.20
C ASP A 289 -10.69 14.28 18.38
N GLU A 290 -9.46 14.74 18.13
CA GLU A 290 -9.16 15.87 17.25
C GLU A 290 -8.53 15.39 15.92
N THR A 291 -8.50 14.08 15.64
CA THR A 291 -7.88 13.52 14.46
C THR A 291 -8.89 12.86 13.54
N LEU A 292 -8.90 13.24 12.27
CA LEU A 292 -9.47 12.42 11.20
C LEU A 292 -8.53 11.26 10.92
N LEU A 293 -8.91 10.06 11.35
CA LEU A 293 -8.16 8.82 11.10
C LEU A 293 -8.80 8.05 9.95
N VAL A 294 -8.04 7.87 8.86
CA VAL A 294 -8.44 7.04 7.72
C VAL A 294 -7.51 5.85 7.64
N VAL A 295 -8.05 4.65 7.77
CA VAL A 295 -7.31 3.39 7.59
C VAL A 295 -7.82 2.71 6.34
N LEU A 296 -6.93 2.47 5.38
CA LEU A 296 -7.25 1.83 4.11
C LEU A 296 -6.09 0.95 3.63
N SER A 297 -6.29 0.23 2.53
CA SER A 297 -5.19 -0.34 1.76
C SER A 297 -5.22 0.22 0.34
N ASP A 298 -4.05 0.48 -0.23
CA ASP A 298 -3.91 1.04 -1.59
C ASP A 298 -4.30 0.05 -2.69
N HIS A 299 -4.04 -1.24 -2.50
CA HIS A 299 -4.50 -2.38 -3.31
C HIS A 299 -4.38 -3.67 -2.52
N GLY A 300 -4.77 -4.79 -3.11
CA GLY A 300 -4.65 -6.10 -2.50
C GLY A 300 -3.53 -6.95 -3.09
N GLU A 301 -3.57 -8.27 -2.80
CA GLU A 301 -2.55 -9.26 -3.13
C GLU A 301 -3.16 -10.54 -3.71
N GLY A 302 -2.49 -11.20 -4.65
CA GLY A 302 -2.95 -12.41 -5.32
C GLY A 302 -2.22 -13.68 -4.83
N PHE A 303 -2.97 -14.71 -4.44
CA PHE A 303 -2.45 -16.00 -4.00
C PHE A 303 -2.84 -17.16 -4.94
N GLY A 304 -3.00 -16.88 -6.23
CA GLY A 304 -3.34 -17.86 -7.25
C GLY A 304 -4.83 -18.00 -7.52
N GLU A 305 -5.61 -16.99 -7.20
CA GLU A 305 -7.04 -16.96 -7.52
C GLU A 305 -7.26 -17.00 -9.04
N PRO A 306 -8.20 -17.82 -9.52
CA PRO A 306 -8.51 -17.87 -10.94
C PRO A 306 -9.18 -16.57 -11.42
N SER A 307 -8.72 -16.05 -12.54
CA SER A 307 -9.35 -14.89 -13.17
C SER A 307 -10.83 -15.17 -13.52
N ARG A 308 -11.69 -14.20 -13.24
CA ARG A 308 -13.09 -14.23 -13.68
C ARG A 308 -13.27 -13.65 -15.08
N VAL A 309 -12.24 -13.01 -15.62
CA VAL A 309 -12.26 -12.40 -16.95
C VAL A 309 -11.68 -13.34 -18.00
N ARG A 310 -10.52 -13.94 -17.74
CA ARG A 310 -9.78 -14.77 -18.69
C ARG A 310 -9.65 -16.21 -18.23
N PRO A 311 -10.08 -17.19 -19.06
CA PRO A 311 -9.89 -18.60 -18.75
C PRO A 311 -8.40 -18.95 -18.60
N GLY A 312 -8.09 -19.74 -17.58
CA GLY A 312 -6.73 -20.25 -17.34
C GLY A 312 -5.74 -19.27 -16.71
N ALA A 313 -6.04 -17.96 -16.69
CA ALA A 313 -5.22 -16.98 -16.00
C ALA A 313 -5.46 -17.03 -14.48
N ARG A 314 -4.40 -16.77 -13.71
CA ARG A 314 -4.43 -16.66 -12.26
C ARG A 314 -3.73 -15.38 -11.80
N VAL A 315 -3.99 -14.97 -10.57
CA VAL A 315 -3.41 -13.76 -9.97
C VAL A 315 -2.30 -14.16 -9.00
N ALA A 316 -1.07 -13.82 -9.33
CA ALA A 316 0.07 -13.93 -8.43
C ALA A 316 0.60 -12.53 -8.13
N SER A 317 0.76 -12.21 -6.85
CA SER A 317 1.15 -10.87 -6.42
C SER A 317 0.13 -9.82 -6.90
N HIS A 318 0.54 -8.60 -7.17
CA HIS A 318 -0.34 -7.51 -7.59
C HIS A 318 0.09 -6.96 -8.97
N SER A 319 -0.61 -5.96 -9.45
CA SER A 319 -0.33 -5.08 -10.59
C SER A 319 -0.96 -5.40 -11.96
N VAL A 320 -1.35 -6.62 -12.28
CA VAL A 320 -1.67 -6.96 -13.69
C VAL A 320 -3.04 -7.58 -13.96
N ALA A 321 -3.96 -7.52 -13.03
CA ALA A 321 -5.29 -8.09 -13.23
C ALA A 321 -6.39 -7.26 -12.56
N PRO A 322 -7.54 -7.08 -13.21
CA PRO A 322 -8.69 -6.43 -12.61
C PRO A 322 -9.46 -7.39 -11.71
N HIS A 323 -8.78 -8.03 -10.74
CA HIS A 323 -9.38 -9.02 -9.84
C HIS A 323 -9.85 -8.40 -8.53
N GLU A 324 -10.92 -8.97 -7.91
CA GLU A 324 -11.43 -8.47 -6.63
C GLU A 324 -10.39 -8.53 -5.51
N VAL A 325 -9.55 -9.56 -5.47
CA VAL A 325 -8.49 -9.67 -4.47
C VAL A 325 -7.43 -8.56 -4.56
N LEU A 326 -7.39 -7.81 -5.67
CA LEU A 326 -6.52 -6.65 -5.85
C LEU A 326 -7.24 -5.32 -5.64
N LEU A 327 -8.55 -5.27 -5.93
CA LEU A 327 -9.30 -4.01 -5.96
C LEU A 327 -10.26 -3.85 -4.78
N HIS A 328 -10.71 -4.93 -4.12
CA HIS A 328 -11.54 -4.85 -2.92
C HIS A 328 -10.65 -4.80 -1.67
N VAL A 329 -10.61 -3.65 -1.06
CA VAL A 329 -9.70 -3.31 0.03
C VAL A 329 -10.46 -2.87 1.28
N PRO A 330 -9.87 -2.98 2.48
CA PRO A 330 -10.47 -2.39 3.67
C PRO A 330 -10.45 -0.85 3.60
N LEU A 331 -11.51 -0.24 4.12
CA LEU A 331 -11.60 1.21 4.34
C LEU A 331 -12.41 1.46 5.61
N LEU A 332 -11.77 2.10 6.58
CA LEU A 332 -12.36 2.52 7.84
C LEU A 332 -11.99 3.98 8.09
N VAL A 333 -12.97 4.79 8.46
CA VAL A 333 -12.79 6.22 8.76
C VAL A 333 -13.34 6.53 10.13
N ARG A 334 -12.51 7.08 11.00
CA ARG A 334 -12.94 7.66 12.28
C ARG A 334 -12.85 9.17 12.20
N TYR A 335 -14.02 9.81 12.23
CA TYR A 335 -14.12 11.26 12.28
C TYR A 335 -13.79 11.79 13.68
N PRO A 336 -13.35 13.05 13.81
CA PRO A 336 -13.17 13.70 15.10
C PRO A 336 -14.41 13.56 15.98
N GLY A 337 -14.24 13.10 17.22
CA GLY A 337 -15.34 12.92 18.17
C GLY A 337 -16.37 11.85 17.82
N GLN A 338 -16.14 10.99 16.83
CA GLN A 338 -17.09 9.90 16.49
C GLN A 338 -17.14 8.85 17.60
N GLU A 339 -18.32 8.66 18.19
CA GLU A 339 -18.57 7.72 19.28
C GLU A 339 -19.35 6.46 18.85
N GLU A 340 -20.08 6.52 17.73
CA GLU A 340 -20.91 5.42 17.23
C GLU A 340 -20.40 4.91 15.89
N GLY A 341 -20.36 3.59 15.76
CA GLY A 341 -19.96 2.91 14.53
C GLY A 341 -21.03 2.97 13.45
N GLN A 342 -20.61 3.02 12.20
CA GLN A 342 -21.48 2.94 11.02
C GLN A 342 -20.93 1.93 10.02
N ARG A 343 -21.82 1.27 9.26
CA ARG A 343 -21.46 0.45 8.11
C ARG A 343 -22.12 0.99 6.85
N VAL A 344 -21.29 1.24 5.82
CA VAL A 344 -21.72 1.79 4.54
C VAL A 344 -21.60 0.71 3.48
N GLY A 345 -22.74 0.26 2.94
CA GLY A 345 -22.80 -0.80 1.92
C GLY A 345 -22.68 -0.30 0.48
N GLY A 346 -22.70 1.02 0.23
CA GLY A 346 -22.47 1.58 -1.10
C GLY A 346 -21.06 1.30 -1.61
N VAL A 347 -20.90 1.12 -2.93
CA VAL A 347 -19.55 1.00 -3.49
C VAL A 347 -18.78 2.29 -3.27
N ALA A 348 -17.65 2.19 -2.57
CA ALA A 348 -16.81 3.31 -2.22
C ALA A 348 -15.51 3.30 -3.04
N SER A 349 -14.97 4.49 -3.30
CA SER A 349 -13.70 4.67 -4.00
C SER A 349 -12.70 5.35 -3.07
N LEU A 350 -11.46 4.86 -3.03
CA LEU A 350 -10.38 5.51 -2.27
C LEU A 350 -10.08 6.94 -2.73
N ARG A 351 -10.51 7.30 -3.93
CA ARG A 351 -10.46 8.67 -4.48
C ARG A 351 -11.22 9.70 -3.63
N GLY A 352 -12.11 9.25 -2.75
CA GLY A 352 -12.85 10.11 -1.83
C GLY A 352 -12.02 10.70 -0.67
N PHE A 353 -10.74 10.31 -0.52
CA PHE A 353 -9.91 10.77 0.60
C PHE A 353 -9.75 12.31 0.67
N PRO A 354 -9.41 13.03 -0.42
CA PRO A 354 -9.32 14.49 -0.35
C PRO A 354 -10.64 15.17 0.05
N GLU A 355 -11.76 14.64 -0.43
CA GLU A 355 -13.09 15.16 -0.07
C GLU A 355 -13.43 14.87 1.40
N ALA A 356 -13.04 13.70 1.91
CA ALA A 356 -13.19 13.37 3.33
C ALA A 356 -12.41 14.33 4.24
N VAL A 357 -11.20 14.71 3.81
CA VAL A 357 -10.37 15.67 4.54
C VAL A 357 -11.00 17.06 4.53
N ARG A 358 -11.39 17.58 3.35
CA ARG A 358 -12.02 18.89 3.21
C ARG A 358 -13.33 18.97 4.00
N GLY A 359 -14.20 17.95 3.84
CA GLY A 359 -15.46 17.88 4.58
C GLY A 359 -15.26 17.87 6.10
N ALA A 360 -14.29 17.10 6.60
CA ALA A 360 -13.99 17.06 8.04
C ALA A 360 -13.43 18.39 8.54
N LEU A 361 -12.65 19.13 7.75
CA LEU A 361 -12.20 20.49 8.07
C LEU A 361 -13.37 21.49 8.14
N ASP A 362 -14.39 21.30 7.31
CA ASP A 362 -15.62 22.11 7.30
C ASP A 362 -16.64 21.67 8.37
N GLY A 363 -16.33 20.61 9.13
CA GLY A 363 -17.15 20.09 10.22
C GLY A 363 -18.11 18.97 9.83
N ASP A 364 -17.96 18.40 8.64
CA ASP A 364 -18.70 17.22 8.23
C ASP A 364 -18.32 16.01 9.09
N GLY A 365 -19.31 15.15 9.34
CA GLY A 365 -19.15 13.90 10.07
C GLY A 365 -19.41 12.66 9.19
N PRO A 366 -19.60 11.50 9.83
CA PRO A 366 -19.71 10.21 9.14
C PRO A 366 -20.90 10.11 8.16
N ASP A 367 -21.91 10.96 8.27
CA ASP A 367 -23.08 10.95 7.39
C ASP A 367 -22.81 11.54 5.99
N ALA A 368 -21.74 12.30 5.80
CA ALA A 368 -21.36 12.90 4.52
C ALA A 368 -20.96 11.84 3.47
N ARG A 369 -20.39 10.69 3.90
CA ARG A 369 -20.01 9.55 3.07
C ARG A 369 -19.18 9.90 1.82
N PRO A 370 -18.10 10.68 1.95
CA PRO A 370 -17.34 11.25 0.82
C PRO A 370 -16.71 10.19 -0.11
N PHE A 371 -16.55 8.95 0.35
CA PHE A 371 -16.02 7.85 -0.45
C PHE A 371 -17.04 7.19 -1.37
N VAL A 372 -18.35 7.46 -1.21
CA VAL A 372 -19.42 6.91 -2.07
C VAL A 372 -19.84 7.98 -3.07
N PRO A 373 -19.37 7.92 -4.33
CA PRO A 373 -19.74 8.91 -5.32
C PRO A 373 -21.22 8.75 -5.77
N ASP A 374 -21.81 9.81 -6.31
CA ASP A 374 -23.15 9.77 -6.91
C ASP A 374 -23.21 8.89 -8.18
N GLY A 375 -22.08 8.67 -8.84
CA GLY A 375 -21.95 7.85 -10.04
C GLY A 375 -21.23 6.51 -9.80
N PRO A 376 -20.92 5.77 -10.87
CA PRO A 376 -20.18 4.51 -10.76
C PRO A 376 -18.76 4.73 -10.21
N VAL A 377 -18.25 3.72 -9.53
CA VAL A 377 -16.83 3.68 -9.11
C VAL A 377 -16.01 3.11 -10.25
N LEU A 378 -14.95 3.82 -10.64
CA LEU A 378 -14.07 3.46 -11.75
C LEU A 378 -12.71 3.01 -11.22
N ALA A 379 -12.15 1.98 -11.86
CA ALA A 379 -10.76 1.56 -11.64
C ALA A 379 -10.10 1.23 -12.99
N THR A 380 -8.81 1.54 -13.10
CA THR A 380 -8.00 1.21 -14.28
C THR A 380 -6.77 0.44 -13.84
N VAL A 381 -6.55 -0.73 -14.43
CA VAL A 381 -5.35 -1.53 -14.22
C VAL A 381 -4.54 -1.56 -15.50
N HIS A 382 -3.40 -0.90 -15.49
CA HIS A 382 -2.51 -0.86 -16.64
C HIS A 382 -1.80 -2.19 -16.86
N GLY A 383 -1.51 -2.51 -18.11
CA GLY A 383 -0.66 -3.63 -18.47
C GLY A 383 0.80 -3.38 -18.11
N LEU A 384 1.64 -4.41 -18.30
CA LEU A 384 3.06 -4.36 -18.02
C LEU A 384 3.76 -3.24 -18.81
N ASP A 385 4.57 -2.45 -18.15
CA ASP A 385 5.52 -1.55 -18.79
C ASP A 385 6.72 -2.33 -19.39
N THR A 386 7.66 -1.63 -20.03
CA THR A 386 8.75 -2.27 -20.77
C THR A 386 9.71 -3.03 -19.85
N ALA A 387 10.11 -2.45 -18.71
CA ALA A 387 11.07 -3.06 -17.79
C ALA A 387 10.49 -4.33 -17.14
N VAL A 388 9.28 -4.25 -16.61
CA VAL A 388 8.58 -5.40 -16.04
C VAL A 388 8.31 -6.49 -17.09
N ARG A 389 8.06 -6.10 -18.35
CA ARG A 389 7.87 -7.06 -19.46
C ARG A 389 9.15 -7.83 -19.76
N GLU A 390 10.30 -7.18 -19.75
CA GLU A 390 11.59 -7.84 -19.95
C GLU A 390 11.91 -8.83 -18.83
N ARG A 391 11.63 -8.47 -17.59
CA ARG A 391 11.72 -9.38 -16.43
C ARG A 391 10.78 -10.58 -16.57
N ALA A 392 9.50 -10.33 -16.86
CA ALA A 392 8.49 -11.35 -17.04
C ALA A 392 8.82 -12.35 -18.16
N ALA A 393 9.41 -11.88 -19.27
CA ALA A 393 9.82 -12.70 -20.40
C ALA A 393 10.91 -13.75 -20.06
N ARG A 394 11.61 -13.60 -18.94
CA ARG A 394 12.56 -14.61 -18.45
C ARG A 394 11.85 -15.85 -17.90
N TYR A 395 10.58 -15.72 -17.53
CA TYR A 395 9.77 -16.75 -16.86
C TYR A 395 8.59 -17.23 -17.69
N CYS A 396 7.98 -16.35 -18.50
CA CYS A 396 6.74 -16.63 -19.23
C CYS A 396 6.98 -16.55 -20.75
N ASP A 397 6.55 -17.59 -21.48
CA ASP A 397 6.61 -17.63 -22.95
C ASP A 397 5.54 -16.77 -23.60
N ASP A 398 4.39 -16.57 -22.92
CA ASP A 398 3.28 -15.74 -23.39
C ASP A 398 2.89 -14.69 -22.34
N LEU A 399 3.15 -13.43 -22.67
CA LEU A 399 2.79 -12.27 -21.85
C LEU A 399 1.52 -11.57 -22.29
N THR A 400 0.89 -12.03 -23.38
CA THR A 400 -0.36 -11.44 -23.91
C THR A 400 -1.43 -11.24 -22.84
N PRO A 401 -1.62 -12.17 -21.86
CA PRO A 401 -2.59 -11.97 -20.80
C PRO A 401 -2.37 -10.72 -19.94
N TYR A 402 -1.15 -10.18 -19.89
CA TYR A 402 -0.75 -9.16 -18.92
C TYR A 402 -0.41 -7.80 -19.54
N THR A 403 -0.49 -7.67 -20.87
CA THR A 403 0.01 -6.48 -21.59
C THR A 403 -1.01 -5.37 -21.80
N ALA A 404 -2.30 -5.68 -21.70
CA ALA A 404 -3.33 -4.70 -21.98
C ALA A 404 -3.88 -4.04 -20.72
N THR A 405 -4.22 -2.77 -20.85
CA THR A 405 -4.99 -2.03 -19.85
C THR A 405 -6.40 -2.61 -19.73
N SER A 406 -6.89 -2.75 -18.52
CA SER A 406 -8.27 -3.09 -18.21
C SER A 406 -8.98 -1.91 -17.55
N ARG A 407 -10.25 -1.70 -17.94
CA ARG A 407 -11.17 -0.73 -17.35
C ARG A 407 -12.26 -1.45 -16.59
N VAL A 408 -12.58 -0.93 -15.42
CA VAL A 408 -13.54 -1.53 -14.50
C VAL A 408 -14.54 -0.48 -14.05
N VAL A 409 -15.80 -0.85 -14.07
CA VAL A 409 -16.93 -0.04 -13.57
C VAL A 409 -17.65 -0.84 -12.50
N TYR A 410 -17.86 -0.24 -11.32
CA TYR A 410 -18.63 -0.83 -10.25
C TYR A 410 -19.89 -0.04 -9.96
N GLU A 411 -20.98 -0.75 -9.71
CA GLU A 411 -22.29 -0.21 -9.34
C GLU A 411 -22.99 -1.10 -8.33
N GLY A 412 -23.97 -0.55 -7.62
CA GLY A 412 -24.74 -1.28 -6.61
C GLY A 412 -24.31 -1.05 -5.17
N SER A 413 -24.73 -1.94 -4.31
CA SER A 413 -24.44 -1.84 -2.87
C SER A 413 -24.60 -3.17 -2.14
N GLY A 414 -23.97 -3.30 -0.97
CA GLY A 414 -24.07 -4.47 -0.09
C GLY A 414 -23.69 -5.76 -0.80
N THR A 415 -24.63 -6.69 -0.92
CA THR A 415 -24.44 -8.00 -1.54
C THR A 415 -24.83 -8.05 -3.02
N ASP A 416 -25.24 -6.94 -3.62
CA ASP A 416 -25.60 -6.82 -5.02
C ASP A 416 -24.75 -5.77 -5.74
N VAL A 417 -23.44 -5.98 -5.72
CA VAL A 417 -22.50 -5.16 -6.48
C VAL A 417 -22.26 -5.81 -7.84
N ARG A 418 -22.33 -4.99 -8.89
CA ARG A 418 -22.03 -5.37 -10.27
C ARG A 418 -20.72 -4.74 -10.69
N LYS A 419 -19.88 -5.55 -11.31
CA LYS A 419 -18.60 -5.18 -11.87
C LYS A 419 -18.59 -5.45 -13.35
N TYR A 420 -18.41 -4.41 -14.14
CA TYR A 420 -18.29 -4.47 -15.59
C TYR A 420 -16.82 -4.27 -15.96
N VAL A 421 -16.27 -5.20 -16.75
CA VAL A 421 -14.83 -5.22 -17.05
C VAL A 421 -14.61 -5.32 -18.54
N THR A 422 -13.74 -4.45 -19.06
CA THR A 422 -13.12 -4.66 -20.37
C THR A 422 -11.62 -4.94 -20.19
N TRP A 423 -11.11 -5.99 -20.84
CA TRP A 423 -9.70 -6.37 -20.81
C TRP A 423 -9.30 -7.05 -22.12
N ASN A 424 -8.56 -6.37 -22.98
CA ASN A 424 -8.39 -6.72 -24.40
C ASN A 424 -9.75 -6.88 -25.09
N ASP A 425 -9.96 -8.06 -25.74
CA ASP A 425 -11.20 -8.39 -26.45
C ASP A 425 -12.32 -8.87 -25.52
N GLU A 426 -12.03 -9.06 -24.22
CA GLU A 426 -13.03 -9.50 -23.24
C GLU A 426 -13.85 -8.31 -22.75
N ALA A 427 -15.17 -8.52 -22.66
CA ALA A 427 -16.10 -7.63 -22.00
C ALA A 427 -17.08 -8.49 -21.19
N VAL A 428 -17.03 -8.38 -19.86
CA VAL A 428 -17.73 -9.32 -18.98
C VAL A 428 -18.36 -8.63 -17.78
N GLU A 429 -19.52 -9.13 -17.35
CA GLU A 429 -20.16 -8.80 -16.08
C GLU A 429 -19.78 -9.82 -15.02
N ILE A 430 -19.48 -9.33 -13.81
CA ILE A 430 -19.17 -10.10 -12.62
C ILE A 430 -20.05 -9.60 -11.49
N GLY A 431 -20.77 -10.51 -10.83
CA GLY A 431 -21.47 -10.23 -9.58
C GLY A 431 -20.48 -10.35 -8.42
N VAL A 432 -20.51 -9.38 -7.49
CA VAL A 432 -19.73 -9.40 -6.26
C VAL A 432 -20.69 -9.35 -5.08
N ARG A 433 -20.64 -10.38 -4.23
CA ARG A 433 -21.52 -10.49 -3.08
C ARG A 433 -20.85 -9.95 -1.81
N ASP A 434 -19.61 -10.33 -1.60
CA ASP A 434 -18.81 -9.99 -0.43
C ASP A 434 -17.30 -10.04 -0.78
N ALA A 435 -16.42 -9.87 0.21
CA ALA A 435 -14.98 -9.89 0.00
C ALA A 435 -14.43 -11.25 -0.48
N GLU A 436 -15.14 -12.36 -0.24
CA GLU A 436 -14.74 -13.70 -0.66
C GLU A 436 -15.40 -14.15 -1.97
N THR A 437 -16.64 -13.70 -2.20
CA THR A 437 -17.53 -14.28 -3.19
C THR A 437 -17.77 -13.35 -4.37
N SER A 438 -17.16 -13.70 -5.49
CA SER A 438 -17.50 -13.13 -6.80
C SER A 438 -17.78 -14.23 -7.82
N TYR A 439 -18.66 -13.96 -8.77
CA TYR A 439 -19.04 -14.91 -9.81
C TYR A 439 -19.22 -14.22 -11.17
N ARG A 440 -18.81 -14.90 -12.23
CA ARG A 440 -18.99 -14.42 -13.58
C ARG A 440 -20.48 -14.56 -13.98
N VAL A 441 -21.07 -13.50 -14.51
CA VAL A 441 -22.44 -13.46 -15.05
C VAL A 441 -22.42 -13.76 -16.55
N THR A 442 -21.59 -13.07 -17.31
CA THR A 442 -21.39 -13.35 -18.74
C THR A 442 -20.85 -14.77 -18.93
N PRO A 443 -21.46 -15.64 -19.76
CA PRO A 443 -20.99 -17.00 -19.99
C PRO A 443 -19.52 -17.06 -20.45
N TRP A 444 -18.83 -18.15 -20.13
CA TRP A 444 -17.46 -18.36 -20.59
C TRP A 444 -17.40 -18.51 -22.10
N GLY A 445 -16.44 -17.84 -22.73
CA GLY A 445 -16.26 -17.83 -24.19
C GLY A 445 -17.16 -16.82 -24.92
N GLU A 446 -17.97 -16.07 -24.18
CA GLU A 446 -18.79 -14.99 -24.72
C GLU A 446 -18.22 -13.64 -24.35
N ARG A 447 -18.36 -12.67 -25.26
CA ARG A 447 -18.15 -11.23 -25.04
C ARG A 447 -19.52 -10.57 -24.93
N ASP A 448 -19.68 -9.72 -23.96
CA ASP A 448 -20.92 -8.95 -23.75
C ASP A 448 -20.75 -7.53 -24.29
N ASP A 449 -21.34 -7.25 -25.46
CA ASP A 449 -21.20 -5.93 -26.08
C ASP A 449 -21.90 -4.83 -25.29
N ALA A 450 -22.98 -5.14 -24.55
CA ALA A 450 -23.61 -4.17 -23.65
C ALA A 450 -22.71 -3.78 -22.48
N VAL A 451 -21.92 -4.72 -21.96
CA VAL A 451 -20.87 -4.43 -20.99
C VAL A 451 -19.79 -3.53 -21.58
N ALA A 452 -19.37 -3.82 -22.82
CA ALA A 452 -18.36 -2.99 -23.51
C ALA A 452 -18.85 -1.55 -23.69
N GLU A 453 -20.10 -1.35 -24.15
CA GLU A 453 -20.72 -0.03 -24.29
C GLU A 453 -20.82 0.68 -22.93
N ARG A 454 -21.29 0.00 -21.88
CA ARG A 454 -21.40 0.56 -20.53
C ARG A 454 -20.05 1.05 -19.98
N VAL A 455 -18.97 0.28 -20.18
CA VAL A 455 -17.64 0.69 -19.76
C VAL A 455 -17.18 1.91 -20.57
N VAL A 456 -17.42 1.95 -21.87
CA VAL A 456 -17.10 3.13 -22.70
C VAL A 456 -17.85 4.37 -22.20
N GLU A 457 -19.17 4.27 -21.98
CA GLU A 457 -20.01 5.37 -21.48
C GLU A 457 -19.53 5.87 -20.10
N ALA A 458 -19.18 4.97 -19.18
CA ALA A 458 -18.72 5.34 -17.84
C ALA A 458 -17.37 6.07 -17.86
N PHE A 459 -16.55 5.83 -18.88
CA PHE A 459 -15.28 6.52 -19.10
C PHE A 459 -15.41 7.70 -20.08
N GLU A 460 -16.60 7.96 -20.65
CA GLU A 460 -16.85 9.20 -21.40
C GLU A 460 -16.69 10.42 -20.49
N GLY A 461 -15.85 11.36 -20.90
CA GLY A 461 -15.57 12.58 -20.10
C GLY A 461 -14.47 12.42 -19.04
N VAL A 462 -13.89 11.21 -18.91
CA VAL A 462 -12.62 11.05 -18.17
C VAL A 462 -11.50 11.56 -19.06
N GLU A 463 -11.04 12.77 -18.79
CA GLU A 463 -10.00 13.46 -19.56
C GLU A 463 -8.71 13.60 -18.73
N ASP A 464 -7.57 13.51 -19.39
CA ASP A 464 -6.27 13.82 -18.78
C ASP A 464 -6.30 15.27 -18.25
N ARG A 465 -6.06 15.44 -16.95
CA ARG A 465 -6.07 16.74 -16.26
C ARG A 465 -4.79 17.53 -16.42
N GLY A 466 -3.81 16.97 -17.14
CA GLY A 466 -2.54 17.66 -17.39
C GLY A 466 -1.67 17.81 -16.14
N VAL A 467 -1.89 16.99 -15.11
CA VAL A 467 -1.12 16.99 -13.85
C VAL A 467 0.11 16.08 -13.91
N ARG A 468 0.34 15.40 -15.02
CA ARG A 468 1.52 14.57 -15.26
C ARG A 468 2.63 15.36 -15.91
N GLU A 469 3.80 15.27 -15.32
CA GLU A 469 5.08 15.76 -15.87
C GLU A 469 5.99 14.58 -16.22
N GLY A 470 7.07 14.84 -16.96
CA GLY A 470 8.16 13.89 -17.14
C GLY A 470 9.02 13.82 -15.87
N GLY A 471 9.12 12.64 -15.28
CA GLY A 471 10.02 12.36 -14.16
C GLY A 471 11.41 11.91 -14.65
N ARG A 472 12.34 11.77 -13.70
CA ARG A 472 13.71 11.28 -13.99
C ARG A 472 13.78 9.76 -14.14
N GLY A 473 12.71 9.06 -13.75
CA GLY A 473 12.66 7.60 -13.78
C GLY A 473 13.50 6.95 -12.68
N VAL A 474 13.57 5.62 -12.75
CA VAL A 474 14.36 4.82 -11.81
C VAL A 474 15.87 4.83 -12.12
N GLU A 475 16.28 5.31 -13.29
CA GLU A 475 17.67 5.35 -13.73
C GLU A 475 18.54 6.31 -12.89
N ASP A 476 17.91 7.30 -12.25
CA ASP A 476 18.59 8.30 -11.42
C ASP A 476 18.57 7.92 -9.91
N LEU A 477 17.99 6.78 -9.55
CA LEU A 477 18.06 6.28 -8.18
C LEU A 477 19.48 5.84 -7.84
N ASP A 478 19.85 5.97 -6.57
CA ASP A 478 21.03 5.31 -6.10
C ASP A 478 20.87 3.77 -6.14
N GLU A 479 21.98 3.05 -6.08
CA GLU A 479 21.97 1.59 -6.23
C GLU A 479 21.15 0.88 -5.17
N ASP A 480 21.02 1.47 -3.97
CA ASP A 480 20.26 0.88 -2.86
C ASP A 480 18.76 1.10 -3.05
N ALA A 481 18.31 2.29 -3.46
CA ALA A 481 16.91 2.57 -3.76
C ALA A 481 16.42 1.78 -5.00
N TYR A 482 17.27 1.62 -6.02
CA TYR A 482 16.94 0.79 -7.18
C TYR A 482 16.77 -0.68 -6.79
N ARG A 483 17.71 -1.22 -5.98
CA ARG A 483 17.65 -2.60 -5.49
C ARG A 483 16.42 -2.83 -4.62
N HIS A 484 16.07 -1.86 -3.78
CA HIS A 484 14.87 -1.95 -2.97
C HIS A 484 13.59 -2.03 -3.83
N LEU A 485 13.48 -1.24 -4.90
CA LEU A 485 12.36 -1.35 -5.86
C LEU A 485 12.37 -2.69 -6.61
N GLU A 486 13.55 -3.24 -6.92
CA GLU A 486 13.69 -4.55 -7.56
C GLU A 486 13.23 -5.67 -6.61
N ASP A 487 13.64 -5.63 -5.34
CA ASP A 487 13.24 -6.59 -4.30
C ASP A 487 11.74 -6.56 -4.05
N LEU A 488 11.13 -5.36 -4.08
CA LEU A 488 9.68 -5.18 -4.00
C LEU A 488 8.93 -5.53 -5.31
N GLY A 489 9.65 -5.84 -6.40
CA GLY A 489 9.06 -6.26 -7.67
C GLY A 489 8.45 -5.14 -8.52
N TYR A 490 8.87 -3.89 -8.30
CA TYR A 490 8.39 -2.72 -9.03
C TYR A 490 9.19 -2.41 -10.31
N VAL A 491 10.44 -2.91 -10.41
CA VAL A 491 11.34 -2.72 -11.56
C VAL A 491 12.01 -4.00 -12.01
#